data_824bbe5b85c7c68f390e2fac1e39da9a
#
_entry.id   824bbe5b85c7c68f390e2fac1e39da9a
#
_cell.length_a   1.000
_cell.length_b   1.000
_cell.length_c   1.000
_cell.angle_alpha   90.00
_cell.angle_beta   90.00
_cell.angle_gamma   90.00
#
_symmetry.space_group_name_H-M   'P 1'
#
loop_
_entity.id
_entity.type
_entity.pdbx_description
1 polymer ?
#
loop_
_entity_poly.entity_id
_entity_poly.type
_entity_poly.pdbx_seq_one_letter_code
_entity_poly.pdbx_strand_id
1 'polypeptide(L)'
;TIVSQEMVNQLMDKNRTMSYPDQEILEAATQEYKVDQQYQLDPIGIQCSRLEGNFLNILWHKTFYRNLNKCFDLAGIAIAEMYLAPLALADSVLSEAEKRGGCVLVDFGADTTTVSVYHKNILRHLAVIPLGGNNITKDIASLQMEEKDAEAMKLKYGSAYTENNDIDNNLSYTVTDDYSVESRKLISIIEARVEEIIENVIYQIPAEFADKLL
;
A
#
# COMPACT_ATOMS: atom_id res chain seq x y z
N THR A 1 34.41 -8.29 18.82
CA THR A 1 34.59 -7.02 18.09
C THR A 1 33.54 -6.03 18.56
N ILE A 2 33.86 -4.75 18.64
CA ILE A 2 32.88 -3.68 18.90
C ILE A 2 32.26 -3.29 17.55
N VAL A 3 30.94 -3.23 17.48
CA VAL A 3 30.22 -2.84 16.25
C VAL A 3 30.51 -1.38 15.92
N SER A 4 30.99 -1.13 14.72
CA SER A 4 31.24 0.20 14.17
C SER A 4 30.19 0.60 13.12
N GLN A 5 30.09 1.90 12.81
CA GLN A 5 29.25 2.39 11.72
C GLN A 5 29.62 1.76 10.38
N GLU A 6 30.91 1.53 10.14
CA GLU A 6 31.39 0.89 8.91
C GLU A 6 30.85 -0.54 8.77
N MET A 7 30.79 -1.33 9.84
CA MET A 7 30.23 -2.68 9.83
C MET A 7 28.73 -2.66 9.51
N VAL A 8 27.99 -1.69 10.05
CA VAL A 8 26.56 -1.49 9.74
C VAL A 8 26.38 -1.13 8.27
N ASN A 9 27.17 -0.21 7.74
CA ASN A 9 27.14 0.18 6.32
C ASN A 9 27.45 -1.01 5.40
N GLN A 10 28.44 -1.83 5.73
CA GLN A 10 28.79 -3.03 4.97
C GLN A 10 27.66 -4.05 4.92
N LEU A 11 26.84 -4.18 5.97
CA LEU A 11 25.66 -5.04 5.95
C LEU A 11 24.60 -4.52 4.96
N MET A 12 24.35 -3.21 4.95
CA MET A 12 23.43 -2.59 3.99
C MET A 12 23.95 -2.72 2.55
N ASP A 13 25.24 -2.45 2.32
CA ASP A 13 25.87 -2.59 0.99
C ASP A 13 25.76 -4.03 0.49
N LYS A 14 26.02 -5.01 1.36
CA LYS A 14 25.85 -6.43 1.04
C LYS A 14 24.39 -6.77 0.71
N ASN A 15 23.44 -6.22 1.46
CA ASN A 15 22.01 -6.40 1.17
C ASN A 15 21.64 -5.86 -0.22
N ARG A 16 22.12 -4.66 -0.56
CA ARG A 16 21.87 -4.03 -1.87
C ARG A 16 22.49 -4.78 -3.06
N THR A 17 23.49 -5.61 -2.84
CA THR A 17 24.08 -6.47 -3.88
C THR A 17 23.34 -7.76 -4.09
N MET A 18 22.27 -8.04 -3.34
CA MET A 18 21.44 -9.23 -3.55
C MET A 18 20.81 -9.20 -4.93
N SER A 19 20.92 -10.33 -5.65
CA SER A 19 20.38 -10.46 -7.01
C SER A 19 19.04 -11.17 -6.97
N TYR A 20 18.07 -10.59 -7.64
CA TYR A 20 16.75 -11.18 -7.88
C TYR A 20 16.52 -11.38 -9.37
N PRO A 21 15.94 -12.52 -9.81
CA PRO A 21 15.58 -12.71 -11.22
C PRO A 21 14.60 -11.60 -11.65
N ASP A 22 14.93 -10.91 -12.76
CA ASP A 22 14.10 -9.85 -13.38
C ASP A 22 13.68 -8.68 -12.47
N GLN A 23 14.18 -8.63 -11.24
CA GLN A 23 13.89 -7.59 -10.27
C GLN A 23 15.19 -7.02 -9.69
N GLU A 24 15.10 -5.81 -9.15
CA GLU A 24 16.17 -5.16 -8.37
C GLU A 24 15.58 -4.41 -7.19
N ILE A 25 16.43 -4.08 -6.22
CA ILE A 25 16.02 -3.36 -5.02
C ILE A 25 15.82 -1.89 -5.39
N LEU A 26 14.58 -1.40 -5.24
CA LEU A 26 14.24 0.00 -5.35
C LEU A 26 14.55 0.74 -4.05
N GLU A 27 14.18 0.16 -2.92
CA GLU A 27 14.36 0.71 -1.59
C GLU A 27 14.65 -0.41 -0.58
N ALA A 28 15.48 -0.12 0.42
CA ALA A 28 15.82 -1.05 1.49
C ALA A 28 15.67 -0.36 2.85
N ALA A 29 14.71 -0.83 3.65
CA ALA A 29 14.47 -0.32 4.99
C ALA A 29 15.06 -1.27 6.04
N THR A 30 15.98 -0.76 6.86
CA THR A 30 16.52 -1.51 7.99
C THR A 30 15.42 -1.79 8.99
N GLN A 31 15.25 -3.06 9.37
CA GLN A 31 14.29 -3.47 10.38
C GLN A 31 14.92 -3.48 11.76
N GLU A 32 15.97 -4.25 11.92
CA GLU A 32 16.70 -4.41 13.15
C GLU A 32 18.03 -5.12 12.90
N TYR A 33 18.91 -5.09 13.89
CA TYR A 33 20.16 -5.85 13.89
C TYR A 33 20.09 -6.93 14.97
N LYS A 34 20.65 -8.10 14.68
CA LYS A 34 20.83 -9.16 15.66
C LYS A 34 22.32 -9.17 16.07
N VAL A 35 22.54 -8.83 17.33
CA VAL A 35 23.85 -8.81 17.98
C VAL A 35 23.96 -10.06 18.84
N ASP A 36 24.70 -11.04 18.36
CA ASP A 36 24.73 -12.42 18.90
C ASP A 36 23.30 -13.04 18.99
N GLN A 37 22.65 -12.98 20.15
CA GLN A 37 21.31 -13.54 20.38
C GLN A 37 20.24 -12.46 20.64
N GLN A 38 20.60 -11.16 20.61
CA GLN A 38 19.72 -10.07 20.98
C GLN A 38 19.42 -9.16 19.78
N TYR A 39 18.17 -8.73 19.65
CA TYR A 39 17.72 -7.77 18.66
C TYR A 39 17.92 -6.33 19.15
N GLN A 40 18.51 -5.48 18.31
CA GLN A 40 18.81 -4.08 18.57
C GLN A 40 18.42 -3.21 17.37
N LEU A 41 17.90 -2.02 17.64
CA LEU A 41 17.65 -1.03 16.58
C LEU A 41 18.93 -0.28 16.23
N ASP A 42 19.76 -0.01 17.22
CA ASP A 42 21.10 0.58 17.05
C ASP A 42 22.14 -0.33 17.71
N PRO A 43 22.95 -1.03 16.91
CA PRO A 43 23.96 -1.96 17.42
C PRO A 43 25.31 -1.29 17.69
N ILE A 44 25.51 -0.01 17.31
CA ILE A 44 26.82 0.67 17.36
C ILE A 44 27.33 0.73 18.79
N GLY A 45 28.61 0.41 18.98
CA GLY A 45 29.28 0.40 20.27
C GLY A 45 29.07 -0.87 21.10
N ILE A 46 28.21 -1.81 20.68
CA ILE A 46 27.99 -3.08 21.37
C ILE A 46 29.08 -4.08 20.99
N GLN A 47 29.61 -4.80 21.96
CA GLN A 47 30.55 -5.88 21.70
C GLN A 47 29.81 -7.14 21.28
N CYS A 48 30.23 -7.77 20.18
CA CYS A 48 29.65 -9.01 19.68
C CYS A 48 30.67 -9.91 18.98
N SER A 49 30.29 -11.17 18.86
CA SER A 49 30.95 -12.17 18.03
C SER A 49 30.32 -12.26 16.64
N ARG A 50 29.00 -12.03 16.55
CA ARG A 50 28.22 -12.11 15.32
C ARG A 50 27.26 -10.93 15.22
N LEU A 51 27.25 -10.28 14.06
CA LEU A 51 26.32 -9.20 13.70
C LEU A 51 25.56 -9.61 12.44
N GLU A 52 24.22 -9.53 12.51
CA GLU A 52 23.33 -9.77 11.38
C GLU A 52 22.43 -8.53 11.20
N GLY A 53 22.11 -8.18 9.96
CA GLY A 53 21.12 -7.14 9.62
C GLY A 53 19.86 -7.78 9.03
N ASN A 54 18.70 -7.29 9.46
CA ASN A 54 17.40 -7.64 8.89
C ASN A 54 16.86 -6.43 8.12
N PHE A 55 16.50 -6.65 6.85
CA PHE A 55 16.09 -5.59 5.92
C PHE A 55 14.78 -5.94 5.22
N LEU A 56 13.90 -4.96 5.06
CA LEU A 56 12.75 -5.02 4.16
C LEU A 56 13.19 -4.45 2.81
N ASN A 57 13.25 -5.29 1.79
CA ASN A 57 13.60 -4.87 0.44
C ASN A 57 12.34 -4.69 -0.40
N ILE A 58 12.15 -3.52 -0.96
CA ILE A 58 11.09 -3.22 -1.91
C ILE A 58 11.68 -3.38 -3.32
N LEU A 59 11.06 -4.28 -4.08
CA LEU A 59 11.56 -4.67 -5.39
C LEU A 59 10.67 -4.07 -6.50
N TRP A 60 11.29 -3.80 -7.64
CA TRP A 60 10.57 -3.49 -8.87
C TRP A 60 11.12 -4.30 -10.06
N HIS A 61 10.35 -4.40 -11.13
CA HIS A 61 10.79 -5.09 -12.34
C HIS A 61 11.80 -4.25 -13.13
N LYS A 62 12.94 -4.83 -13.48
CA LYS A 62 13.98 -4.20 -14.31
C LYS A 62 13.43 -3.67 -15.63
N THR A 63 12.47 -4.40 -16.24
CA THR A 63 11.83 -3.97 -17.47
C THR A 63 11.02 -2.69 -17.29
N PHE A 64 10.29 -2.56 -16.18
CA PHE A 64 9.54 -1.34 -15.88
C PHE A 64 10.49 -0.14 -15.75
N TYR A 65 11.53 -0.27 -14.94
CA TYR A 65 12.53 0.78 -14.75
C TYR A 65 13.17 1.22 -16.06
N ARG A 66 13.62 0.26 -16.86
CA ARG A 66 14.23 0.53 -18.17
C ARG A 66 13.25 1.24 -19.11
N ASN A 67 11.99 0.82 -19.17
CA ASN A 67 10.99 1.43 -20.03
C ASN A 67 10.65 2.84 -19.57
N LEU A 68 10.54 3.06 -18.27
CA LEU A 68 10.31 4.39 -17.69
C LEU A 68 11.43 5.35 -18.08
N ASN A 69 12.69 4.98 -17.86
CA ASN A 69 13.85 5.81 -18.26
C ASN A 69 13.82 6.10 -19.76
N LYS A 70 13.59 5.08 -20.59
CA LYS A 70 13.51 5.25 -22.04
C LYS A 70 12.41 6.23 -22.46
N CYS A 71 11.26 6.21 -21.81
CA CYS A 71 10.18 7.17 -22.12
C CYS A 71 10.62 8.62 -21.82
N PHE A 72 11.27 8.85 -20.68
CA PHE A 72 11.76 10.18 -20.31
C PHE A 72 12.91 10.64 -21.21
N ASP A 73 13.85 9.74 -21.56
CA ASP A 73 14.93 10.03 -22.49
C ASP A 73 14.40 10.43 -23.87
N LEU A 74 13.40 9.71 -24.40
CA LEU A 74 12.75 10.04 -25.67
C LEU A 74 12.00 11.38 -25.63
N ALA A 75 11.49 11.77 -24.47
CA ALA A 75 10.87 13.08 -24.26
C ALA A 75 11.90 14.20 -24.04
N GLY A 76 13.20 13.90 -23.96
CA GLY A 76 14.25 14.88 -23.66
C GLY A 76 14.24 15.38 -22.22
N ILE A 77 13.68 14.60 -21.30
CA ILE A 77 13.55 14.94 -19.87
C ILE A 77 14.49 14.07 -19.05
N ALA A 78 15.39 14.69 -18.31
CA ALA A 78 16.25 13.97 -17.37
C ALA A 78 15.50 13.67 -16.06
N ILE A 79 15.54 12.43 -15.60
CA ILE A 79 15.03 12.05 -14.28
C ILE A 79 16.12 12.39 -13.26
N ALA A 80 15.83 13.32 -12.35
CA ALA A 80 16.76 13.67 -11.27
C ALA A 80 16.69 12.65 -10.13
N GLU A 81 15.49 12.32 -9.67
CA GLU A 81 15.25 11.39 -8.56
C GLU A 81 13.93 10.64 -8.78
N MET A 82 13.82 9.47 -8.16
CA MET A 82 12.59 8.67 -8.13
C MET A 82 12.24 8.33 -6.68
N TYR A 83 10.98 8.54 -6.34
CA TYR A 83 10.44 8.25 -5.01
C TYR A 83 9.36 7.18 -5.10
N LEU A 84 9.34 6.29 -4.13
CA LEU A 84 8.25 5.34 -3.99
C LEU A 84 7.03 6.05 -3.39
N ALA A 85 5.92 6.08 -4.15
CA ALA A 85 4.72 6.82 -3.78
C ALA A 85 4.19 6.51 -2.36
N PRO A 86 4.10 5.26 -1.88
CA PRO A 86 3.67 4.96 -0.51
C PRO A 86 4.54 5.59 0.58
N LEU A 87 5.86 5.69 0.34
CA LEU A 87 6.77 6.31 1.31
C LEU A 87 6.60 7.83 1.32
N ALA A 88 6.54 8.45 0.15
CA ALA A 88 6.30 9.88 0.02
C ALA A 88 4.94 10.30 0.60
N LEU A 89 3.90 9.48 0.40
CA LEU A 89 2.58 9.68 1.02
C LEU A 89 2.67 9.61 2.55
N ALA A 90 3.31 8.56 3.08
CA ALA A 90 3.49 8.41 4.52
C ALA A 90 4.23 9.59 5.16
N ASP A 91 5.26 10.11 4.49
CA ASP A 91 6.00 11.29 4.96
C ASP A 91 5.17 12.57 4.93
N SER A 92 4.18 12.62 4.02
CA SER A 92 3.30 13.80 3.88
C SER A 92 2.14 13.82 4.87
N VAL A 93 1.61 12.64 5.27
CA VAL A 93 0.35 12.56 6.03
C VAL A 93 0.53 12.04 7.45
N LEU A 94 1.59 11.25 7.73
CA LEU A 94 1.81 10.68 9.06
C LEU A 94 2.78 11.54 9.87
N SER A 95 2.42 11.76 11.13
CA SER A 95 3.33 12.36 12.10
C SER A 95 4.38 11.35 12.59
N GLU A 96 5.51 11.86 13.09
CA GLU A 96 6.54 11.04 13.73
C GLU A 96 6.01 10.28 14.97
N ALA A 97 5.02 10.84 15.66
CA ALA A 97 4.39 10.18 16.81
C ALA A 97 3.58 8.94 16.38
N GLU A 98 2.82 9.04 15.28
CA GLU A 98 2.08 7.91 14.71
C GLU A 98 3.02 6.82 14.21
N LYS A 99 4.03 7.18 13.42
CA LYS A 99 5.03 6.21 12.95
C LYS A 99 5.76 5.51 14.10
N ARG A 100 6.04 6.23 15.19
CA ARG A 100 6.71 5.67 16.38
C ARG A 100 5.79 4.77 17.19
N GLY A 101 4.57 5.21 17.44
CA GLY A 101 3.58 4.46 18.22
C GLY A 101 3.10 3.20 17.52
N GLY A 102 3.09 3.22 16.22
CA GLY A 102 2.56 2.18 15.34
C GLY A 102 1.28 2.64 14.65
N CYS A 103 1.25 2.53 13.32
CA CYS A 103 0.06 2.85 12.53
C CYS A 103 0.04 2.04 11.23
N VAL A 104 -1.15 1.93 10.66
CA VAL A 104 -1.37 1.42 9.31
C VAL A 104 -1.89 2.58 8.46
N LEU A 105 -1.19 2.85 7.37
CA LEU A 105 -1.65 3.77 6.34
C LEU A 105 -2.25 2.96 5.19
N VAL A 106 -3.51 3.23 4.89
CA VAL A 106 -4.22 2.61 3.77
C VAL A 106 -4.53 3.68 2.74
N ASP A 107 -4.02 3.50 1.53
CA ASP A 107 -4.27 4.37 0.38
C ASP A 107 -5.21 3.66 -0.59
N PHE A 108 -6.46 4.12 -0.64
CA PHE A 108 -7.48 3.61 -1.56
C PHE A 108 -7.38 4.33 -2.91
N GLY A 109 -6.68 3.72 -3.84
CA GLY A 109 -6.54 4.24 -5.20
C GLY A 109 -7.67 3.79 -6.14
N ALA A 110 -7.52 4.13 -7.42
CA ALA A 110 -8.46 3.73 -8.46
C ALA A 110 -8.35 2.23 -8.81
N ASP A 111 -7.15 1.75 -9.07
CA ASP A 111 -6.89 0.36 -9.47
C ASP A 111 -6.25 -0.48 -8.38
N THR A 112 -5.66 0.16 -7.38
CA THR A 112 -4.94 -0.51 -6.29
C THR A 112 -5.25 0.13 -4.95
N THR A 113 -5.15 -0.69 -3.89
CA THR A 113 -5.14 -0.21 -2.50
C THR A 113 -3.79 -0.59 -1.90
N THR A 114 -3.08 0.39 -1.35
CA THR A 114 -1.76 0.18 -0.76
C THR A 114 -1.84 0.21 0.75
N VAL A 115 -1.17 -0.74 1.40
CA VAL A 115 -1.11 -0.87 2.86
C VAL A 115 0.33 -0.72 3.31
N SER A 116 0.61 0.29 4.15
CA SER A 116 1.92 0.53 4.75
C SER A 116 1.80 0.46 6.27
N VAL A 117 2.61 -0.38 6.90
CA VAL A 117 2.63 -0.54 8.36
C VAL A 117 3.90 0.06 8.92
N TYR A 118 3.76 1.00 9.85
CA TYR A 118 4.87 1.63 10.55
C TYR A 118 4.85 1.27 12.04
N HIS A 119 6.03 1.07 12.61
CA HIS A 119 6.24 0.92 14.06
C HIS A 119 7.68 1.29 14.41
N LYS A 120 7.88 2.05 15.49
CA LYS A 120 9.19 2.58 15.93
C LYS A 120 9.88 3.41 14.85
N ASN A 121 9.12 4.21 14.10
CA ASN A 121 9.56 5.00 12.94
C ASN A 121 10.14 4.17 11.77
N ILE A 122 9.82 2.89 11.68
CA ILE A 122 10.34 1.99 10.66
C ILE A 122 9.16 1.45 9.86
N LEU A 123 9.28 1.45 8.53
CA LEU A 123 8.36 0.72 7.66
C LEU A 123 8.54 -0.78 7.91
N ARG A 124 7.50 -1.44 8.43
CA ARG A 124 7.52 -2.86 8.80
C ARG A 124 6.94 -3.75 7.72
N HIS A 125 5.98 -3.23 6.98
CA HIS A 125 5.31 -3.96 5.92
C HIS A 125 4.80 -3.00 4.86
N LEU A 126 4.84 -3.44 3.61
CA LEU A 126 4.24 -2.75 2.47
C LEU A 126 3.60 -3.79 1.56
N ALA A 127 2.33 -3.61 1.26
CA ALA A 127 1.60 -4.44 0.31
C ALA A 127 0.77 -3.60 -0.64
N VAL A 128 0.62 -4.09 -1.87
CA VAL A 128 -0.24 -3.50 -2.90
C VAL A 128 -1.29 -4.53 -3.27
N ILE A 129 -2.55 -4.19 -3.04
CA ILE A 129 -3.71 -5.00 -3.35
C ILE A 129 -4.23 -4.53 -4.70
N PRO A 130 -4.43 -5.42 -5.71
CA PRO A 130 -4.90 -5.04 -7.05
C PRO A 130 -6.42 -4.82 -7.09
N LEU A 131 -6.95 -4.10 -6.12
CA LEU A 131 -8.35 -3.72 -5.98
C LEU A 131 -8.42 -2.24 -5.60
N GLY A 132 -9.37 -1.52 -6.18
CA GLY A 132 -9.60 -0.09 -5.91
C GLY A 132 -10.96 0.39 -6.41
N GLY A 133 -11.14 1.71 -6.47
CA GLY A 133 -12.40 2.33 -6.85
C GLY A 133 -12.93 1.92 -8.23
N ASN A 134 -12.05 1.57 -9.17
CA ASN A 134 -12.45 1.09 -10.50
C ASN A 134 -13.12 -0.30 -10.46
N ASN A 135 -12.80 -1.12 -9.46
CA ASN A 135 -13.50 -2.40 -9.27
C ASN A 135 -14.96 -2.16 -8.87
N ILE A 136 -15.22 -1.16 -8.01
CA ILE A 136 -16.60 -0.75 -7.67
C ILE A 136 -17.34 -0.28 -8.92
N THR A 137 -16.71 0.55 -9.75
CA THR A 137 -17.29 1.03 -11.01
C THR A 137 -17.65 -0.10 -11.95
N LYS A 138 -16.75 -1.09 -12.12
CA LYS A 138 -17.01 -2.28 -12.95
C LYS A 138 -18.16 -3.14 -12.42
N ASP A 139 -18.26 -3.28 -11.11
CA ASP A 139 -19.37 -4.02 -10.49
C ASP A 139 -20.71 -3.32 -10.75
N ILE A 140 -20.76 -1.98 -10.65
CA ILE A 140 -21.94 -1.20 -10.99
C ILE A 140 -22.25 -1.30 -12.49
N ALA A 141 -21.24 -1.25 -13.36
CA ALA A 141 -21.42 -1.38 -14.81
C ALA A 141 -22.00 -2.73 -15.21
N SER A 142 -21.81 -3.80 -14.39
CA SER A 142 -22.44 -5.10 -14.60
C SER A 142 -23.97 -5.05 -14.53
N LEU A 143 -24.55 -3.96 -14.02
CA LEU A 143 -25.98 -3.66 -14.05
C LEU A 143 -26.45 -3.14 -15.42
N GLN A 144 -25.80 -3.52 -16.50
CA GLN A 144 -26.17 -3.17 -17.90
C GLN A 144 -26.05 -1.68 -18.22
N MET A 145 -24.97 -1.04 -17.77
CA MET A 145 -24.65 0.35 -18.10
C MET A 145 -23.20 0.50 -18.54
N GLU A 146 -22.88 1.60 -19.21
CA GLU A 146 -21.52 1.96 -19.57
C GLU A 146 -20.69 2.34 -18.33
N GLU A 147 -19.37 2.06 -18.34
CA GLU A 147 -18.48 2.38 -17.20
C GLU A 147 -18.54 3.87 -16.81
N LYS A 148 -18.70 4.76 -17.78
CA LYS A 148 -18.82 6.20 -17.52
C LYS A 148 -20.07 6.54 -16.68
N ASP A 149 -21.18 5.89 -16.97
CA ASP A 149 -22.44 6.10 -16.24
C ASP A 149 -22.38 5.45 -14.86
N ALA A 150 -21.74 4.28 -14.77
CA ALA A 150 -21.46 3.60 -13.52
C ALA A 150 -20.57 4.44 -12.58
N GLU A 151 -19.53 5.06 -13.12
CA GLU A 151 -18.67 5.98 -12.35
C GLU A 151 -19.44 7.21 -11.86
N ALA A 152 -20.24 7.81 -12.73
CA ALA A 152 -21.10 8.95 -12.36
C ALA A 152 -22.12 8.55 -11.28
N MET A 153 -22.70 7.37 -11.37
CA MET A 153 -23.64 6.82 -10.40
C MET A 153 -22.96 6.55 -9.05
N LYS A 154 -21.77 5.93 -9.05
CA LYS A 154 -20.95 5.73 -7.86
C LYS A 154 -20.66 7.03 -7.13
N LEU A 155 -20.19 8.05 -7.85
CA LEU A 155 -19.82 9.33 -7.27
C LEU A 155 -21.02 10.13 -6.73
N LYS A 156 -22.17 10.01 -7.37
CA LYS A 156 -23.37 10.78 -7.01
C LYS A 156 -24.23 10.12 -5.92
N TYR A 157 -24.34 8.79 -5.95
CA TYR A 157 -25.30 8.07 -5.12
C TYR A 157 -24.67 6.97 -4.27
N GLY A 158 -23.36 6.74 -4.45
CA GLY A 158 -22.64 5.68 -3.74
C GLY A 158 -22.52 5.95 -2.24
N SER A 159 -22.63 4.87 -1.47
CA SER A 159 -22.34 4.85 -0.05
C SER A 159 -21.51 3.61 0.27
N ALA A 160 -20.48 3.78 1.08
CA ALA A 160 -19.63 2.68 1.55
C ALA A 160 -20.23 1.94 2.76
N TYR A 161 -21.15 2.58 3.44
CA TYR A 161 -21.89 2.02 4.57
C TYR A 161 -23.23 2.76 4.71
N THR A 162 -24.33 2.01 4.79
CA THR A 162 -25.66 2.58 4.99
C THR A 162 -26.46 1.68 5.93
N GLU A 163 -26.98 2.25 7.02
CA GLU A 163 -27.85 1.51 7.92
C GLU A 163 -29.15 1.11 7.17
N ASN A 164 -29.65 -0.11 7.43
CA ASN A 164 -30.83 -0.64 6.73
C ASN A 164 -32.05 0.27 6.81
N ASN A 165 -32.18 1.05 7.89
CA ASN A 165 -33.29 1.98 8.09
C ASN A 165 -33.19 3.25 7.24
N ASP A 166 -31.97 3.57 6.74
CA ASP A 166 -31.70 4.76 5.94
C ASP A 166 -31.82 4.48 4.44
N ILE A 167 -32.00 3.21 4.05
CA ILE A 167 -32.18 2.82 2.66
C ILE A 167 -33.64 3.03 2.25
N ASP A 168 -33.89 3.98 1.35
CA ASP A 168 -35.19 4.13 0.71
C ASP A 168 -35.38 3.03 -0.34
N ASN A 169 -36.19 2.02 0.01
CA ASN A 169 -36.47 0.89 -0.86
C ASN A 169 -37.31 1.26 -2.10
N ASN A 170 -37.94 2.44 -2.12
CA ASN A 170 -38.73 2.91 -3.23
C ASN A 170 -37.93 3.82 -4.18
N LEU A 171 -36.68 4.15 -3.81
CA LEU A 171 -35.84 5.02 -4.61
C LEU A 171 -35.12 4.22 -5.69
N SER A 172 -35.21 4.71 -6.92
CA SER A 172 -34.47 4.18 -8.08
C SER A 172 -33.77 5.34 -8.80
N TYR A 173 -32.59 5.03 -9.35
CA TYR A 173 -31.79 5.98 -10.11
C TYR A 173 -31.92 5.68 -11.59
N THR A 174 -32.38 6.66 -12.37
CA THR A 174 -32.54 6.54 -13.83
C THR A 174 -31.17 6.46 -14.51
N VAL A 175 -30.99 5.44 -15.33
CA VAL A 175 -29.81 5.26 -16.19
C VAL A 175 -30.14 5.67 -17.62
N THR A 176 -31.27 5.19 -18.15
CA THR A 176 -31.84 5.58 -19.45
C THR A 176 -33.35 5.79 -19.29
N ASP A 177 -34.04 6.26 -20.34
CA ASP A 177 -35.47 6.47 -20.32
C ASP A 177 -36.26 5.20 -19.92
N ASP A 178 -35.73 4.02 -20.27
CA ASP A 178 -36.39 2.72 -20.05
C ASP A 178 -35.71 1.90 -18.92
N TYR A 179 -34.66 2.41 -18.25
CA TYR A 179 -33.92 1.62 -17.28
C TYR A 179 -33.51 2.44 -16.04
N SER A 180 -33.82 1.86 -14.89
CA SER A 180 -33.44 2.41 -13.57
C SER A 180 -32.81 1.34 -12.67
N VAL A 181 -31.94 1.75 -11.78
CA VAL A 181 -31.29 0.91 -10.76
C VAL A 181 -31.88 1.24 -9.40
N GLU A 182 -32.34 0.22 -8.67
CA GLU A 182 -32.82 0.37 -7.30
C GLU A 182 -31.69 0.81 -6.37
N SER A 183 -31.99 1.77 -5.49
CA SER A 183 -31.03 2.30 -4.50
C SER A 183 -30.40 1.19 -3.66
N ARG A 184 -31.21 0.26 -3.13
CA ARG A 184 -30.73 -0.88 -2.34
C ARG A 184 -29.73 -1.75 -3.12
N LYS A 185 -29.97 -2.01 -4.40
CA LYS A 185 -29.10 -2.82 -5.23
C LYS A 185 -27.76 -2.13 -5.48
N LEU A 186 -27.77 -0.83 -5.75
CA LEU A 186 -26.55 -0.04 -5.90
C LEU A 186 -25.71 -0.05 -4.61
N ILE A 187 -26.34 0.22 -3.47
CA ILE A 187 -25.67 0.24 -2.17
C ILE A 187 -25.06 -1.12 -1.86
N SER A 188 -25.82 -2.21 -2.00
CA SER A 188 -25.31 -3.56 -1.66
C SER A 188 -24.12 -3.98 -2.53
N ILE A 189 -24.07 -3.57 -3.79
CA ILE A 189 -22.93 -3.85 -4.68
C ILE A 189 -21.69 -3.08 -4.22
N ILE A 190 -21.85 -1.80 -3.88
CA ILE A 190 -20.75 -0.96 -3.42
C ILE A 190 -20.20 -1.49 -2.09
N GLU A 191 -21.09 -1.74 -1.12
CA GLU A 191 -20.72 -2.26 0.20
C GLU A 191 -19.95 -3.59 0.11
N ALA A 192 -20.44 -4.53 -0.69
CA ALA A 192 -19.80 -5.83 -0.89
C ALA A 192 -18.37 -5.71 -1.43
N ARG A 193 -18.14 -4.78 -2.38
CA ARG A 193 -16.79 -4.55 -2.90
C ARG A 193 -15.89 -3.83 -1.91
N VAL A 194 -16.42 -2.87 -1.18
CA VAL A 194 -15.68 -2.16 -0.11
C VAL A 194 -15.30 -3.14 0.99
N GLU A 195 -16.21 -4.02 1.41
CA GLU A 195 -15.95 -5.06 2.41
C GLU A 195 -14.81 -5.99 1.95
N GLU A 196 -14.85 -6.48 0.70
CA GLU A 196 -13.77 -7.29 0.13
C GLU A 196 -12.41 -6.57 0.14
N ILE A 197 -12.37 -5.28 -0.22
CA ILE A 197 -11.14 -4.50 -0.16
C ILE A 197 -10.62 -4.41 1.28
N ILE A 198 -11.51 -4.11 2.24
CA ILE A 198 -11.15 -4.00 3.66
C ILE A 198 -10.67 -5.33 4.22
N GLU A 199 -11.32 -6.44 3.90
CA GLU A 199 -10.87 -7.78 4.30
C GLU A 199 -9.47 -8.09 3.77
N ASN A 200 -9.20 -7.76 2.51
CA ASN A 200 -7.87 -7.90 1.92
C ASN A 200 -6.83 -7.00 2.63
N VAL A 201 -7.19 -5.76 2.98
CA VAL A 201 -6.32 -4.87 3.77
C VAL A 201 -5.98 -5.50 5.12
N ILE A 202 -6.97 -5.99 5.85
CA ILE A 202 -6.79 -6.62 7.17
C ILE A 202 -5.87 -7.86 7.04
N TYR A 203 -6.09 -8.67 5.99
CA TYR A 203 -5.27 -9.85 5.73
C TYR A 203 -3.78 -9.51 5.48
N GLN A 204 -3.49 -8.35 4.90
CA GLN A 204 -2.12 -7.91 4.64
C GLN A 204 -1.41 -7.39 5.90
N ILE A 205 -2.12 -7.11 7.00
CA ILE A 205 -1.49 -6.63 8.23
C ILE A 205 -0.85 -7.82 8.95
N PRO A 206 0.48 -7.83 9.18
CA PRO A 206 1.12 -8.92 9.89
C PRO A 206 0.54 -9.09 11.31
N ALA A 207 0.31 -10.34 11.73
CA ALA A 207 -0.33 -10.66 13.01
C ALA A 207 0.34 -10.00 14.22
N GLU A 208 1.67 -9.85 14.18
CA GLU A 208 2.45 -9.19 15.24
C GLU A 208 2.09 -7.70 15.44
N PHE A 209 1.46 -7.07 14.45
CA PHE A 209 0.99 -5.69 14.49
C PHE A 209 -0.53 -5.58 14.65
N ALA A 210 -1.29 -6.60 14.29
CA ALA A 210 -2.76 -6.58 14.36
C ALA A 210 -3.27 -6.38 15.79
N ASP A 211 -2.66 -7.06 16.77
CA ASP A 211 -3.04 -6.95 18.19
C ASP A 211 -2.79 -5.56 18.82
N LYS A 212 -2.10 -4.68 18.12
CA LYS A 212 -1.77 -3.33 18.59
C LYS A 212 -2.64 -2.23 17.97
N LEU A 213 -3.50 -2.61 17.03
CA LEU A 213 -4.36 -1.72 16.26
C LEU A 213 -5.82 -1.75 16.72
N LEU A 214 -6.15 -2.60 17.69
CA LEU A 214 -7.48 -2.77 18.31
C LEU A 214 -7.58 -1.99 19.62
#